data_48a1dfb9d18109bb0ce8e189d2cb896e
#
_entry.id   48a1dfb9d18109bb0ce8e189d2cb896e
#
_cell.length_a   1.000
_cell.length_b   1.000
_cell.length_c   1.000
_cell.angle_alpha   90.00
_cell.angle_beta   90.00
_cell.angle_gamma   90.00
#
_symmetry.space_group_name_H-M   'P 1'
#
loop_
_entity.id
_entity.type
_entity.pdbx_description
1 polymer ?
#
loop_
_entity_poly.entity_id
_entity_poly.type
_entity_poly.pdbx_seq_one_letter_code
_entity_poly.pdbx_strand_id
1 'polypeptide(L)'
;TTPSSLANYVAAILNEERPVALGFECPLFVPLRSDEQTLTRARPGEHNRAWSAGAGCGALATGLVQVTWVLQAIRSQLKGPAPFHSSWETFSSLESGLFIWEAFVSGRSKRDGHVADALCAVEAFTAAMPNPADKNAIQPDSPVHSLLGAALLRTGWSVDLALLSA
;
A
#
# COMPACT_ATOMS: atom_id res chain seq x y z
N THR A 1 -13.55 -12.64 -4.46
CA THR A 1 -13.44 -11.32 -5.12
C THR A 1 -12.28 -11.36 -6.09
N THR A 2 -12.48 -10.94 -7.34
CA THR A 2 -11.43 -10.82 -8.34
C THR A 2 -10.82 -9.41 -8.27
N PRO A 3 -9.57 -9.19 -8.76
CA PRO A 3 -9.00 -7.84 -8.87
C PRO A 3 -9.90 -6.89 -9.67
N SER A 4 -10.59 -7.39 -10.71
CA SER A 4 -11.52 -6.57 -11.50
C SER A 4 -12.73 -6.13 -10.68
N SER A 5 -13.34 -7.03 -9.90
CA SER A 5 -14.48 -6.65 -9.04
C SER A 5 -14.08 -5.68 -7.94
N LEU A 6 -12.86 -5.79 -7.40
CA LEU A 6 -12.32 -4.80 -6.48
C LEU A 6 -12.17 -3.43 -7.16
N ALA A 7 -11.54 -3.39 -8.34
CA ALA A 7 -11.34 -2.14 -9.08
C ALA A 7 -12.66 -1.45 -9.42
N ASN A 8 -13.67 -2.22 -9.86
CA ASN A 8 -15.01 -1.69 -10.16
C ASN A 8 -15.66 -1.10 -8.90
N TYR A 9 -15.55 -1.79 -7.76
CA TYR A 9 -16.13 -1.33 -6.51
C TYR A 9 -15.47 -0.03 -6.01
N VAL A 10 -14.13 0.02 -6.02
CA VAL A 10 -13.37 1.21 -5.63
C VAL A 10 -13.68 2.39 -6.55
N ALA A 11 -13.70 2.17 -7.86
CA ALA A 11 -14.01 3.23 -8.82
C ALA A 11 -15.45 3.76 -8.66
N ALA A 12 -16.41 2.89 -8.31
CA ALA A 12 -17.78 3.32 -8.03
C ALA A 12 -17.84 4.29 -6.83
N ILE A 13 -17.16 3.95 -5.72
CA ILE A 13 -17.11 4.81 -4.52
C ILE A 13 -16.41 6.14 -4.82
N LEU A 14 -15.30 6.11 -5.54
CA LEU A 14 -14.57 7.34 -5.91
C LEU A 14 -15.38 8.23 -6.88
N ASN A 15 -16.19 7.65 -7.76
CA ASN A 15 -17.10 8.39 -8.63
C ASN A 15 -18.29 9.02 -7.88
N GLU A 16 -18.57 8.58 -6.65
CA GLU A 16 -19.50 9.19 -5.71
C GLU A 16 -18.82 10.25 -4.82
N GLU A 17 -17.57 10.62 -5.13
CA GLU A 17 -16.76 11.57 -4.36
C GLU A 17 -16.56 11.16 -2.89
N ARG A 18 -16.51 9.86 -2.61
CA ARG A 18 -16.32 9.30 -1.28
C ARG A 18 -14.89 8.83 -1.07
N PRO A 19 -14.36 8.90 0.18
CA PRO A 19 -13.00 8.48 0.48
C PRO A 19 -12.86 6.94 0.49
N VAL A 20 -11.73 6.46 -0.01
CA VAL A 20 -11.36 5.04 0.01
C VAL A 20 -9.94 4.87 0.55
N ALA A 21 -9.79 4.05 1.59
CA ALA A 21 -8.49 3.55 2.04
C ALA A 21 -8.30 2.11 1.53
N LEU A 22 -7.37 1.91 0.61
CA LEU A 22 -7.11 0.62 -0.05
C LEU A 22 -5.80 0.03 0.45
N GLY A 23 -5.87 -1.13 1.12
CA GLY A 23 -4.70 -1.87 1.59
C GLY A 23 -4.25 -2.95 0.62
N PHE A 24 -2.93 -3.10 0.45
CA PHE A 24 -2.32 -4.20 -0.29
C PHE A 24 -1.48 -5.09 0.61
N GLU A 25 -1.68 -6.40 0.54
CA GLU A 25 -0.89 -7.40 1.29
C GLU A 25 0.47 -7.63 0.60
N CYS A 26 1.23 -6.57 0.43
CA CYS A 26 2.60 -6.62 -0.10
C CYS A 26 3.41 -5.42 0.40
N PRO A 27 4.76 -5.53 0.43
CA PRO A 27 5.61 -4.37 0.65
C PRO A 27 5.39 -3.31 -0.44
N LEU A 28 5.11 -2.08 -0.03
CA LEU A 28 4.91 -0.94 -0.94
C LEU A 28 6.15 -0.06 -1.07
N PHE A 29 7.16 -0.29 -0.24
CA PHE A 29 8.46 0.38 -0.30
C PHE A 29 9.58 -0.54 0.14
N VAL A 30 10.78 -0.30 -0.34
CA VAL A 30 12.01 -0.98 0.09
C VAL A 30 13.07 0.04 0.47
N PRO A 31 13.90 -0.20 1.50
CA PRO A 31 14.89 0.77 1.93
C PRO A 31 16.03 0.89 0.92
N LEU A 32 16.49 2.12 0.71
CA LEU A 32 17.75 2.44 0.02
C LEU A 32 18.86 2.53 1.05
N ARG A 33 19.72 1.52 1.09
CA ARG A 33 20.83 1.51 2.03
C ARG A 33 22.14 1.84 1.35
N SER A 34 22.98 2.59 2.02
CA SER A 34 24.32 2.95 1.56
C SER A 34 25.38 1.91 1.89
N ASP A 35 25.15 1.08 2.91
CA ASP A 35 26.07 0.03 3.34
C ASP A 35 25.75 -1.28 2.61
N GLU A 36 26.70 -1.78 1.83
CA GLU A 36 26.58 -3.00 1.02
C GLU A 36 26.24 -4.25 1.86
N GLN A 37 26.63 -4.29 3.13
CA GLN A 37 26.34 -5.42 4.02
C GLN A 37 24.89 -5.43 4.51
N THR A 38 24.16 -4.35 4.30
CA THR A 38 22.78 -4.18 4.79
C THR A 38 21.75 -4.03 3.67
N LEU A 39 22.14 -4.12 2.40
CA LEU A 39 21.27 -3.86 1.23
C LEU A 39 19.92 -4.59 1.28
N THR A 40 19.91 -5.83 1.75
CA THR A 40 18.72 -6.67 1.83
C THR A 40 18.22 -6.90 3.25
N ARG A 41 18.73 -6.13 4.22
CA ARG A 41 18.30 -6.25 5.61
C ARG A 41 16.83 -5.89 5.78
N ALA A 42 16.16 -6.62 6.68
CA ALA A 42 14.77 -6.33 7.07
C ALA A 42 14.55 -4.86 7.45
N ARG A 43 13.37 -4.36 7.18
CA ARG A 43 12.91 -3.06 7.69
C ARG A 43 12.66 -3.17 9.20
N PRO A 44 12.81 -2.09 9.98
CA PRO A 44 12.40 -2.09 11.38
C PRO A 44 10.94 -2.52 11.51
N GLY A 45 10.67 -3.48 12.40
CA GLY A 45 9.33 -4.03 12.63
C GLY A 45 8.99 -5.30 11.84
N GLU A 46 9.75 -5.69 10.82
CA GLU A 46 9.46 -6.90 10.01
C GLU A 46 9.76 -8.23 10.70
N HIS A 47 10.55 -8.24 11.76
CA HIS A 47 10.94 -9.44 12.50
C HIS A 47 11.48 -10.57 11.57
N ASN A 48 10.80 -11.71 11.51
CA ASN A 48 11.24 -12.92 10.81
C ASN A 48 10.84 -12.95 9.32
N ARG A 49 10.17 -11.92 8.81
CA ARG A 49 9.66 -11.89 7.43
C ARG A 49 10.09 -10.61 6.73
N ALA A 50 11.38 -10.56 6.45
CA ALA A 50 11.94 -9.45 5.67
C ALA A 50 11.28 -9.37 4.29
N TRP A 51 11.11 -8.14 3.80
CA TRP A 51 10.68 -7.85 2.43
C TRP A 51 11.54 -8.56 1.37
N SER A 52 12.82 -8.80 1.71
CA SER A 52 13.85 -9.35 0.82
C SER A 52 13.95 -10.89 0.84
N ALA A 53 13.18 -11.58 1.68
CA ALA A 53 13.32 -13.03 1.86
C ALA A 53 11.97 -13.74 1.96
N GLY A 54 11.95 -14.99 1.54
CA GLY A 54 10.80 -15.90 1.67
C GLY A 54 9.51 -15.30 1.11
N ALA A 55 8.45 -15.32 1.92
CA ALA A 55 7.14 -14.82 1.54
C ALA A 55 7.11 -13.29 1.27
N GLY A 56 7.98 -12.52 1.94
CA GLY A 56 8.09 -11.08 1.73
C GLY A 56 8.56 -10.74 0.32
N CYS A 57 9.60 -11.43 -0.16
CA CYS A 57 10.11 -11.26 -1.53
C CYS A 57 9.06 -11.66 -2.58
N GLY A 58 8.35 -12.78 -2.35
CA GLY A 58 7.26 -13.20 -3.23
C GLY A 58 6.12 -12.19 -3.28
N ALA A 59 5.70 -11.67 -2.11
CA ALA A 59 4.66 -10.64 -2.03
C ALA A 59 5.09 -9.33 -2.72
N LEU A 60 6.35 -8.93 -2.57
CA LEU A 60 6.91 -7.79 -3.27
C LEU A 60 6.85 -7.96 -4.79
N ALA A 61 7.32 -9.09 -5.32
CA ALA A 61 7.35 -9.37 -6.75
C ALA A 61 5.94 -9.40 -7.36
N THR A 62 4.97 -10.04 -6.69
CA THR A 62 3.57 -10.06 -7.13
C THR A 62 2.90 -8.70 -6.97
N GLY A 63 3.23 -7.97 -5.91
CA GLY A 63 2.75 -6.61 -5.64
C GLY A 63 3.08 -5.62 -6.75
N LEU A 64 4.30 -5.68 -7.30
CA LEU A 64 4.71 -4.84 -8.44
C LEU A 64 3.70 -4.89 -9.60
N VAL A 65 3.21 -6.08 -9.90
CA VAL A 65 2.27 -6.28 -11.00
C VAL A 65 0.84 -5.96 -10.56
N GLN A 66 0.41 -6.47 -9.43
CA GLN A 66 -0.98 -6.38 -8.97
C GLN A 66 -1.37 -4.95 -8.59
N VAL A 67 -0.53 -4.21 -7.86
CA VAL A 67 -0.80 -2.82 -7.48
C VAL A 67 -0.95 -1.96 -8.72
N THR A 68 0.00 -2.08 -9.66
CA THR A 68 -0.04 -1.33 -10.92
C THR A 68 -1.31 -1.64 -11.71
N TRP A 69 -1.66 -2.92 -11.84
CA TRP A 69 -2.85 -3.33 -12.58
C TRP A 69 -4.15 -2.81 -11.93
N VAL A 70 -4.28 -2.95 -10.62
CA VAL A 70 -5.47 -2.48 -9.88
C VAL A 70 -5.62 -0.96 -10.02
N LEU A 71 -4.55 -0.19 -9.82
CA LEU A 71 -4.58 1.26 -9.99
C LEU A 71 -4.97 1.69 -11.41
N GLN A 72 -4.42 1.02 -12.42
CA GLN A 72 -4.80 1.26 -13.81
C GLN A 72 -6.27 0.96 -14.06
N ALA A 73 -6.76 -0.17 -13.53
CA ALA A 73 -8.15 -0.59 -13.69
C ALA A 73 -9.13 0.35 -12.98
N ILE A 74 -8.80 0.85 -11.79
CA ILE A 74 -9.60 1.87 -11.09
C ILE A 74 -9.62 3.15 -11.93
N ARG A 75 -8.45 3.66 -12.30
CA ARG A 75 -8.33 4.93 -13.02
C ARG A 75 -9.10 4.94 -14.34
N SER A 76 -9.08 3.84 -15.09
CA SER A 76 -9.79 3.74 -16.37
C SER A 76 -11.31 3.85 -16.26
N GLN A 77 -11.86 3.73 -15.06
CA GLN A 77 -13.29 3.76 -14.78
C GLN A 77 -13.74 5.07 -14.09
N LEU A 78 -12.79 5.94 -13.74
CA LEU A 78 -13.11 7.23 -13.14
C LEU A 78 -13.73 8.16 -14.20
N LYS A 79 -14.80 8.84 -13.79
CA LYS A 79 -15.51 9.84 -14.62
C LYS A 79 -14.83 11.22 -14.57
N GLY A 80 -13.96 11.43 -13.58
CA GLY A 80 -13.24 12.67 -13.34
C GLY A 80 -11.95 12.42 -12.56
N PRO A 81 -11.20 13.47 -12.22
CA PRO A 81 -10.02 13.34 -11.38
C PRO A 81 -10.45 12.92 -9.96
N ALA A 82 -9.84 11.82 -9.47
CA ALA A 82 -9.91 11.47 -8.07
C ALA A 82 -8.55 11.78 -7.42
N PRO A 83 -8.49 12.57 -6.35
CA PRO A 83 -7.23 12.88 -5.71
C PRO A 83 -6.64 11.62 -5.06
N PHE A 84 -5.31 11.50 -5.17
CA PHE A 84 -4.53 10.51 -4.45
C PHE A 84 -3.84 11.19 -3.26
N HIS A 85 -3.79 10.50 -2.14
CA HIS A 85 -3.14 10.98 -0.91
C HIS A 85 -2.13 9.95 -0.43
N SER A 86 -0.89 10.40 -0.20
CA SER A 86 0.21 9.57 0.32
C SER A 86 0.29 9.61 1.86
N SER A 87 -0.35 10.58 2.50
CA SER A 87 -0.37 10.76 3.95
C SER A 87 -1.76 10.51 4.52
N TRP A 88 -1.82 9.74 5.62
CA TRP A 88 -3.05 9.55 6.37
C TRP A 88 -3.59 10.86 6.96
N GLU A 89 -2.71 11.71 7.49
CA GLU A 89 -3.08 12.98 8.08
C GLU A 89 -3.83 13.87 7.07
N THR A 90 -3.29 13.96 5.84
CA THR A 90 -3.97 14.71 4.76
C THR A 90 -5.28 14.02 4.37
N PHE A 91 -5.26 12.70 4.14
CA PHE A 91 -6.43 11.95 3.69
C PHE A 91 -7.58 12.00 4.71
N SER A 92 -7.29 11.85 6.01
CA SER A 92 -8.31 11.80 7.07
C SER A 92 -9.07 13.12 7.25
N SER A 93 -8.55 14.23 6.74
CA SER A 93 -9.19 15.55 6.78
C SER A 93 -10.05 15.84 5.56
N LEU A 94 -10.11 14.93 4.58
CA LEU A 94 -10.77 15.15 3.29
C LEU A 94 -12.02 14.28 3.16
N GLU A 95 -12.97 14.78 2.38
CA GLU A 95 -14.25 14.11 2.13
C GLU A 95 -14.17 13.10 0.98
N SER A 96 -13.09 13.13 0.14
CA SER A 96 -12.95 12.28 -1.03
C SER A 96 -11.50 11.94 -1.33
N GLY A 97 -11.28 10.93 -2.17
CA GLY A 97 -9.97 10.55 -2.66
C GLY A 97 -9.55 9.12 -2.29
N LEU A 98 -8.39 8.72 -2.80
CA LEU A 98 -7.80 7.41 -2.61
C LEU A 98 -6.56 7.52 -1.72
N PHE A 99 -6.56 6.81 -0.61
CA PHE A 99 -5.38 6.53 0.21
C PHE A 99 -4.97 5.07 0.06
N ILE A 100 -3.68 4.81 -0.11
CA ILE A 100 -3.14 3.45 -0.24
C ILE A 100 -2.18 3.19 0.91
N TRP A 101 -2.31 2.00 1.50
CA TRP A 101 -1.50 1.59 2.62
C TRP A 101 -1.01 0.15 2.49
N GLU A 102 0.09 -0.17 3.19
CA GLU A 102 0.68 -1.49 3.24
C GLU A 102 -0.07 -2.35 4.27
N ALA A 103 -0.92 -3.26 3.81
CA ALA A 103 -1.69 -4.20 4.63
C ALA A 103 -0.96 -5.53 4.82
N PHE A 104 0.37 -5.51 4.84
CA PHE A 104 1.20 -6.71 4.87
C PHE A 104 1.22 -7.33 6.28
N VAL A 105 0.47 -8.42 6.46
CA VAL A 105 0.41 -9.16 7.71
C VAL A 105 1.58 -10.13 7.82
N SER A 106 2.34 -10.03 8.91
CA SER A 106 3.53 -10.86 9.14
C SER A 106 3.60 -11.43 10.57
N GLY A 107 4.51 -12.38 10.77
CA GLY A 107 4.82 -12.93 12.08
C GLY A 107 3.64 -13.58 12.78
N ARG A 108 3.40 -13.21 14.04
CA ARG A 108 2.34 -13.79 14.89
C ARG A 108 0.93 -13.38 14.49
N SER A 109 0.77 -12.32 13.72
CA SER A 109 -0.53 -11.83 13.27
C SER A 109 -1.07 -12.60 12.07
N LYS A 110 -0.24 -13.43 11.42
CA LYS A 110 -0.65 -14.21 10.26
C LYS A 110 -1.72 -15.23 10.62
N ARG A 111 -2.74 -15.31 9.75
CA ARG A 111 -3.89 -16.21 9.86
C ARG A 111 -3.81 -17.32 8.81
N ASP A 112 -4.81 -18.19 8.79
CA ASP A 112 -4.94 -19.27 7.82
C ASP A 112 -5.56 -18.76 6.51
N GLY A 113 -4.70 -18.25 5.62
CA GLY A 113 -5.04 -17.85 4.27
C GLY A 113 -5.18 -16.34 4.06
N HIS A 114 -5.04 -15.95 2.79
CA HIS A 114 -4.99 -14.54 2.37
C HIS A 114 -6.25 -13.71 2.74
N VAL A 115 -7.44 -14.34 2.72
CA VAL A 115 -8.67 -13.63 3.10
C VAL A 115 -8.67 -13.29 4.59
N ALA A 116 -8.23 -14.23 5.44
CA ALA A 116 -8.14 -14.00 6.86
C ALA A 116 -7.03 -13.00 7.22
N ASP A 117 -5.90 -13.00 6.50
CA ASP A 117 -4.85 -12.00 6.63
C ASP A 117 -5.37 -10.60 6.25
N ALA A 118 -6.08 -10.48 5.14
CA ALA A 118 -6.67 -9.21 4.70
C ALA A 118 -7.69 -8.66 5.71
N LEU A 119 -8.55 -9.52 6.25
CA LEU A 119 -9.51 -9.13 7.30
C LEU A 119 -8.78 -8.66 8.57
N CYS A 120 -7.75 -9.40 9.00
CA CYS A 120 -6.94 -9.01 10.16
C CYS A 120 -6.30 -7.63 9.97
N ALA A 121 -5.79 -7.34 8.77
CA ALA A 121 -5.21 -6.03 8.47
C ALA A 121 -6.27 -4.91 8.53
N VAL A 122 -7.44 -5.13 7.93
CA VAL A 122 -8.55 -4.16 7.97
C VAL A 122 -9.05 -3.94 9.39
N GLU A 123 -9.19 -5.00 10.20
CA GLU A 123 -9.58 -4.90 11.59
C GLU A 123 -8.57 -4.09 12.41
N ALA A 124 -7.26 -4.35 12.22
CA ALA A 124 -6.20 -3.60 12.90
C ALA A 124 -6.19 -2.12 12.48
N PHE A 125 -6.34 -1.83 11.20
CA PHE A 125 -6.43 -0.47 10.67
C PHE A 125 -7.65 0.27 11.26
N THR A 126 -8.81 -0.36 11.26
CA THR A 126 -10.05 0.23 11.76
C THR A 126 -10.00 0.44 13.27
N ALA A 127 -9.43 -0.52 14.03
CA ALA A 127 -9.27 -0.40 15.48
C ALA A 127 -8.28 0.71 15.88
N ALA A 128 -7.37 1.09 14.99
CA ALA A 128 -6.41 2.18 15.22
C ALA A 128 -6.96 3.57 14.88
N MET A 129 -8.20 3.65 14.37
CA MET A 129 -8.83 4.95 14.08
C MET A 129 -8.94 5.82 15.34
N PRO A 130 -8.81 7.16 15.26
CA PRO A 130 -8.67 7.94 14.04
C PRO A 130 -7.24 8.02 13.47
N ASN A 131 -6.22 7.51 14.15
CA ASN A 131 -4.81 7.69 13.79
C ASN A 131 -4.11 6.33 13.53
N PRO A 132 -4.45 5.61 12.46
CA PRO A 132 -3.82 4.31 12.16
C PRO A 132 -2.32 4.43 11.88
N ALA A 133 -1.82 5.59 11.46
CA ALA A 133 -0.40 5.84 11.25
C ALA A 133 0.42 5.68 12.54
N ASP A 134 -0.12 6.00 13.72
CA ASP A 134 0.56 5.86 15.01
C ASP A 134 0.79 4.38 15.40
N LYS A 135 0.12 3.46 14.72
CA LYS A 135 0.21 2.02 14.93
C LYS A 135 0.96 1.28 13.83
N ASN A 136 1.63 2.02 12.94
CA ASN A 136 2.48 1.41 11.91
C ASN A 136 3.51 0.48 12.51
N ALA A 137 3.49 -0.79 12.11
CA ALA A 137 4.46 -1.78 12.55
C ALA A 137 5.81 -1.60 11.84
N ILE A 138 5.80 -1.07 10.63
CA ILE A 138 6.98 -0.87 9.78
C ILE A 138 7.27 0.62 9.70
N GLN A 139 8.50 0.99 10.03
CA GLN A 139 8.96 2.37 9.94
C GLN A 139 10.09 2.46 8.91
N PRO A 140 10.10 3.48 8.04
CA PRO A 140 11.24 3.75 7.18
C PRO A 140 12.41 4.26 8.03
N ASP A 141 13.57 3.64 7.87
CA ASP A 141 14.81 3.99 8.59
C ASP A 141 15.89 4.59 7.67
N SER A 142 15.58 4.76 6.41
CA SER A 142 16.46 5.28 5.35
C SER A 142 15.62 5.81 4.19
N PRO A 143 16.23 6.54 3.24
CA PRO A 143 15.54 6.79 1.97
C PRO A 143 15.01 5.48 1.40
N VAL A 144 13.87 5.53 0.72
CA VAL A 144 13.20 4.34 0.20
C VAL A 144 13.04 4.38 -1.32
N HIS A 145 12.93 3.20 -1.93
CA HIS A 145 12.27 3.06 -3.22
C HIS A 145 10.77 2.81 -2.97
N SER A 146 9.94 3.72 -3.42
CA SER A 146 8.49 3.58 -3.32
C SER A 146 7.94 2.83 -4.54
N LEU A 147 7.51 1.59 -4.32
CA LEU A 147 6.82 0.80 -5.35
C LEU A 147 5.44 1.38 -5.65
N LEU A 148 4.80 1.93 -4.62
CA LEU A 148 3.54 2.65 -4.79
C LEU A 148 3.75 3.89 -5.66
N GLY A 149 4.79 4.69 -5.40
CA GLY A 149 5.13 5.85 -6.22
C GLY A 149 5.36 5.47 -7.69
N ALA A 150 6.12 4.40 -7.94
CA ALA A 150 6.34 3.90 -9.30
C ALA A 150 5.02 3.47 -9.99
N ALA A 151 4.12 2.79 -9.27
CA ALA A 151 2.82 2.39 -9.79
C ALA A 151 1.93 3.60 -10.09
N LEU A 152 1.89 4.61 -9.23
CA LEU A 152 1.13 5.85 -9.42
C LEU A 152 1.60 6.63 -10.66
N LEU A 153 2.92 6.77 -10.82
CA LEU A 153 3.51 7.41 -12.01
C LEU A 153 3.20 6.61 -13.28
N ARG A 154 3.40 5.30 -13.25
CA ARG A 154 3.16 4.41 -14.40
C ARG A 154 1.71 4.45 -14.87
N THR A 155 0.77 4.57 -13.96
CA THR A 155 -0.66 4.57 -14.25
C THR A 155 -1.26 5.97 -14.43
N GLY A 156 -0.44 7.01 -14.30
CA GLY A 156 -0.82 8.40 -14.51
C GLY A 156 -1.70 8.99 -13.40
N TRP A 157 -1.68 8.42 -12.19
CA TRP A 157 -2.31 9.04 -11.01
C TRP A 157 -1.55 10.28 -10.56
N SER A 158 -0.24 10.31 -10.80
CA SER A 158 0.63 11.44 -10.52
C SER A 158 1.69 11.58 -11.60
N VAL A 159 2.33 12.74 -11.65
CA VAL A 159 3.54 13.03 -12.43
C VAL A 159 4.70 13.46 -11.54
N ASP A 160 4.50 13.48 -10.23
CA ASP A 160 5.49 13.90 -9.24
C ASP A 160 6.51 12.78 -8.99
N LEU A 161 7.74 12.99 -9.46
CA LEU A 161 8.84 12.05 -9.30
C LEU A 161 9.30 11.89 -7.84
N ALA A 162 8.99 12.84 -6.96
CA ALA A 162 9.30 12.73 -5.54
C ALA A 162 8.64 11.51 -4.89
N LEU A 163 7.52 11.04 -5.44
CA LEU A 163 6.84 9.82 -4.99
C LEU A 163 7.68 8.55 -5.10
N LEU A 164 8.77 8.55 -5.86
CA LEU A 164 9.67 7.38 -5.96
C LEU A 164 10.50 7.15 -4.69
N SER A 165 10.64 8.17 -3.87
CA SER A 165 11.45 8.14 -2.65
C SER A 165 10.70 8.63 -1.40
N ALA A 166 9.38 8.70 -1.48
CA ALA A 166 8.51 9.17 -0.40
C ALA A 166 7.87 8.02 0.36
#